data_7f2014c37d14a24d83abadc2b0b35e09
#
_entry.id   7f2014c37d14a24d83abadc2b0b35e09
#
_cell.length_a   1.000
_cell.length_b   1.000
_cell.length_c   1.000
_cell.angle_alpha   90.00
_cell.angle_beta   90.00
_cell.angle_gamma   90.00
#
_symmetry.space_group_name_H-M   'P 1'
#
loop_
_entity.id
_entity.type
_entity.pdbx_description
1 polymer ?
#
loop_
_entity_poly.entity_id
_entity_poly.type
_entity_poly.pdbx_seq_one_letter_code
_entity_poly.pdbx_strand_id
1 'polypeptide(L)'
;MAPLTVQKIMRDPKWMGVAPSNYRWSGDSRTVYFSWNPENKEKDQAYKVSVLNNKPEITEENAADKAAATNYVFSNDKSLGLFEKGGDVYLYHFKSKKETRLTNTVNRENGAYFLYNNDVIYQRGDNLFQVNLQTSETKQLTNFIKGKRPAFPERATTS
;
A
#
# COMPACT_ATOMS: atom_id res chain seq x y z
N MET A 1 -6.26 -21.16 36.17
CA MET A 1 -4.86 -21.01 35.70
C MET A 1 -3.92 -21.13 36.88
N ALA A 2 -2.91 -21.99 36.82
CA ALA A 2 -1.93 -22.07 37.90
C ALA A 2 -1.08 -20.81 37.90
N PRO A 3 -0.74 -20.23 39.08
CA PRO A 3 0.05 -19.02 39.17
C PRO A 3 1.45 -19.21 38.57
N LEU A 4 1.93 -18.19 37.90
CA LEU A 4 3.26 -18.16 37.32
C LEU A 4 4.28 -17.91 38.46
N THR A 5 5.18 -18.87 38.70
CA THR A 5 6.22 -18.74 39.73
C THR A 5 7.59 -18.56 39.09
N VAL A 6 8.52 -17.86 39.79
CA VAL A 6 9.90 -17.66 39.32
C VAL A 6 10.59 -19.00 39.02
N GLN A 7 10.36 -20.03 39.83
CA GLN A 7 10.89 -21.38 39.60
C GLN A 7 10.38 -22.00 38.30
N LYS A 8 9.14 -21.72 37.91
CA LYS A 8 8.55 -22.20 36.65
C LYS A 8 9.16 -21.46 35.44
N ILE A 9 9.45 -20.17 35.61
CA ILE A 9 10.10 -19.33 34.62
C ILE A 9 11.54 -19.77 34.35
N MET A 10 12.26 -20.15 35.41
CA MET A 10 13.69 -20.51 35.34
C MET A 10 13.94 -21.98 34.96
N ARG A 11 12.92 -22.82 34.97
CA ARG A 11 13.07 -24.29 34.84
C ARG A 11 13.18 -24.79 33.41
N ASP A 12 12.46 -24.18 32.49
CA ASP A 12 12.42 -24.62 31.09
C ASP A 12 11.97 -23.48 30.15
N PRO A 13 12.86 -22.97 29.27
CA PRO A 13 12.50 -21.96 28.31
C PRO A 13 11.38 -22.40 27.34
N LYS A 14 11.09 -23.69 27.22
CA LYS A 14 10.01 -24.19 26.35
C LYS A 14 8.60 -23.78 26.78
N TRP A 15 8.39 -23.38 28.04
CA TRP A 15 7.07 -22.88 28.49
C TRP A 15 6.71 -21.50 27.90
N MET A 16 7.70 -20.71 27.45
CA MET A 16 7.46 -19.43 26.81
C MET A 16 6.91 -19.56 25.39
N GLY A 17 6.95 -20.78 24.84
CA GLY A 17 6.57 -21.02 23.46
C GLY A 17 7.56 -20.40 22.47
N VAL A 18 7.32 -20.61 21.20
CA VAL A 18 8.10 -20.00 20.10
C VAL A 18 7.44 -18.69 19.72
N ALA A 19 8.20 -17.60 19.77
CA ALA A 19 7.69 -16.30 19.33
C ALA A 19 7.52 -16.27 17.80
N PRO A 20 6.46 -15.66 17.28
CA PRO A 20 6.31 -15.42 15.85
C PRO A 20 7.39 -14.44 15.36
N SER A 21 7.77 -14.60 14.10
CA SER A 21 8.79 -13.78 13.43
C SER A 21 8.26 -13.24 12.08
N ASN A 22 9.01 -12.37 11.41
CA ASN A 22 8.73 -11.89 10.05
C ASN A 22 7.30 -11.35 9.86
N TYR A 23 6.80 -10.60 10.84
CA TYR A 23 5.43 -10.06 10.80
C TYR A 23 5.31 -8.88 9.84
N ARG A 24 4.25 -8.90 9.04
CA ARG A 24 3.89 -7.84 8.08
C ARG A 24 2.38 -7.61 8.06
N TRP A 25 1.99 -6.35 7.95
CA TRP A 25 0.60 -5.99 7.72
C TRP A 25 0.20 -6.16 6.26
N SER A 26 -1.04 -6.58 6.02
CA SER A 26 -1.67 -6.42 4.71
C SER A 26 -1.82 -4.94 4.37
N GLY A 27 -1.87 -4.61 3.06
CA GLY A 27 -2.00 -3.24 2.60
C GLY A 27 -3.26 -2.52 3.11
N ASP A 28 -4.33 -3.25 3.42
CA ASP A 28 -5.58 -2.73 4.01
C ASP A 28 -5.55 -2.62 5.54
N SER A 29 -4.42 -2.94 6.19
CA SER A 29 -4.23 -2.94 7.65
C SER A 29 -5.23 -3.79 8.43
N ARG A 30 -5.78 -4.84 7.81
CA ARG A 30 -6.77 -5.74 8.44
C ARG A 30 -6.25 -7.11 8.79
N THR A 31 -5.09 -7.48 8.24
CA THR A 31 -4.49 -8.80 8.44
C THR A 31 -3.01 -8.66 8.73
N VAL A 32 -2.52 -9.39 9.72
CA VAL A 32 -1.08 -9.55 9.97
C VAL A 32 -0.66 -10.92 9.48
N TYR A 33 0.39 -10.98 8.69
CA TYR A 33 1.08 -12.19 8.27
C TYR A 33 2.37 -12.35 9.06
N PHE A 34 2.71 -13.58 9.42
CA PHE A 34 3.93 -13.87 10.19
C PHE A 34 4.36 -15.31 10.01
N SER A 35 5.61 -15.59 10.32
CA SER A 35 6.16 -16.95 10.41
C SER A 35 6.09 -17.43 11.84
N TRP A 36 5.62 -18.66 12.06
CA TRP A 36 5.51 -19.22 13.39
C TRP A 36 5.65 -20.74 13.39
N ASN A 37 6.23 -21.25 14.47
CA ASN A 37 6.46 -22.69 14.66
C ASN A 37 6.06 -23.13 16.07
N PRO A 38 4.76 -23.06 16.43
CA PRO A 38 4.30 -23.35 17.79
C PRO A 38 4.53 -24.80 18.20
N GLU A 39 4.64 -25.70 17.22
CA GLU A 39 4.83 -27.14 17.46
C GLU A 39 6.30 -27.57 17.36
N ASN A 40 7.23 -26.62 17.19
CA ASN A 40 8.66 -26.88 17.08
C ASN A 40 9.01 -27.90 15.97
N LYS A 41 8.37 -27.77 14.80
CA LYS A 41 8.63 -28.57 13.59
C LYS A 41 9.97 -28.17 12.96
N GLU A 42 10.37 -28.90 11.95
CA GLU A 42 11.63 -28.64 11.22
C GLU A 42 11.68 -27.25 10.56
N LYS A 43 10.51 -26.71 10.16
CA LYS A 43 10.41 -25.37 9.52
C LYS A 43 9.27 -24.56 10.11
N ASP A 44 9.47 -23.24 10.12
CA ASP A 44 8.42 -22.29 10.39
C ASP A 44 7.35 -22.36 9.31
N GLN A 45 6.10 -22.15 9.70
CA GLN A 45 4.96 -22.09 8.79
C GLN A 45 4.44 -20.65 8.71
N ALA A 46 3.87 -20.30 7.55
CA ALA A 46 3.23 -19.01 7.37
C ALA A 46 1.85 -19.00 8.03
N TYR A 47 1.61 -17.98 8.82
CA TYR A 47 0.34 -17.73 9.51
C TYR A 47 -0.19 -16.35 9.15
N LYS A 48 -1.50 -16.20 9.32
CA LYS A 48 -2.19 -14.89 9.26
C LYS A 48 -3.14 -14.78 10.45
N VAL A 49 -3.37 -13.54 10.88
CA VAL A 49 -4.42 -13.19 11.86
C VAL A 49 -5.14 -11.95 11.36
N SER A 50 -6.47 -12.00 11.35
CA SER A 50 -7.31 -10.85 10.97
C SER A 50 -7.74 -10.08 12.20
N VAL A 51 -7.90 -8.76 12.08
CA VAL A 51 -8.48 -7.91 13.14
C VAL A 51 -9.92 -8.28 13.51
N LEU A 52 -10.61 -9.02 12.63
CA LEU A 52 -11.97 -9.52 12.87
C LEU A 52 -11.99 -10.87 13.57
N ASN A 53 -10.93 -11.64 13.43
CA ASN A 53 -10.78 -12.97 14.01
C ASN A 53 -9.39 -13.09 14.62
N ASN A 54 -9.29 -12.92 15.93
CA ASN A 54 -8.03 -12.96 16.67
C ASN A 54 -7.39 -14.38 16.76
N LYS A 55 -7.79 -15.30 15.87
CA LYS A 55 -7.21 -16.65 15.80
C LYS A 55 -6.20 -16.74 14.68
N PRO A 56 -4.96 -17.19 14.95
CA PRO A 56 -3.99 -17.47 13.92
C PRO A 56 -4.46 -18.63 13.02
N GLU A 57 -4.33 -18.45 11.72
CA GLU A 57 -4.64 -19.45 10.69
C GLU A 57 -3.42 -19.68 9.81
N ILE A 58 -3.16 -20.92 9.42
CA ILE A 58 -2.10 -21.25 8.46
C ILE A 58 -2.47 -20.69 7.10
N THR A 59 -1.49 -20.16 6.39
CA THR A 59 -1.66 -19.59 5.05
C THR A 59 -0.50 -20.02 4.13
N GLU A 60 -0.57 -19.66 2.85
CA GLU A 60 0.50 -19.91 1.89
C GLU A 60 1.74 -19.06 2.22
N GLU A 61 2.96 -19.57 1.98
CA GLU A 61 4.22 -18.86 2.23
C GLU A 61 4.29 -17.48 1.54
N ASN A 62 3.71 -17.36 0.35
CA ASN A 62 3.72 -16.12 -0.44
C ASN A 62 2.48 -15.24 -0.23
N ALA A 63 1.59 -15.61 0.71
CA ALA A 63 0.37 -14.84 0.98
C ALA A 63 0.69 -13.41 1.48
N ALA A 64 1.72 -13.26 2.31
CA ALA A 64 2.21 -11.95 2.76
C ALA A 64 2.72 -11.10 1.59
N ASP A 65 3.47 -11.70 0.69
CA ASP A 65 4.02 -11.01 -0.49
C ASP A 65 2.90 -10.64 -1.48
N LYS A 66 1.93 -11.51 -1.69
CA LYS A 66 0.73 -11.21 -2.49
C LYS A 66 -0.10 -10.07 -1.86
N ALA A 67 -0.21 -10.03 -0.54
CA ALA A 67 -0.97 -9.01 0.18
C ALA A 67 -0.20 -7.69 0.36
N ALA A 68 1.13 -7.75 0.46
CA ALA A 68 2.02 -6.60 0.58
C ALA A 68 2.40 -6.00 -0.77
N ALA A 69 2.21 -6.73 -1.87
CA ALA A 69 2.63 -6.32 -3.22
C ALA A 69 1.91 -5.07 -3.73
N THR A 70 0.85 -4.61 -3.05
CA THR A 70 0.09 -3.45 -3.50
C THR A 70 0.04 -2.41 -2.38
N ASN A 71 0.88 -1.39 -2.49
CA ASN A 71 0.79 -0.20 -1.66
C ASN A 71 -0.39 0.64 -2.13
N TYR A 72 -1.53 0.48 -1.47
CA TYR A 72 -2.71 1.27 -1.76
C TYR A 72 -2.64 2.66 -1.15
N VAL A 73 -2.95 3.68 -1.95
CA VAL A 73 -3.38 4.99 -1.46
C VAL A 73 -4.90 4.92 -1.29
N PHE A 74 -5.39 5.04 -0.06
CA PHE A 74 -6.81 4.84 0.23
C PHE A 74 -7.63 6.11 0.03
N SER A 75 -8.89 5.95 -0.44
CA SER A 75 -9.90 6.99 -0.36
C SER A 75 -10.24 7.33 1.10
N ASN A 76 -10.85 8.49 1.36
CA ASN A 76 -11.19 8.94 2.72
C ASN A 76 -12.05 7.93 3.49
N ASP A 77 -12.97 7.27 2.81
CA ASP A 77 -13.86 6.25 3.36
C ASP A 77 -13.26 4.83 3.33
N LYS A 78 -12.03 4.68 2.81
CA LYS A 78 -11.31 3.41 2.63
C LYS A 78 -12.06 2.37 1.78
N SER A 79 -13.03 2.78 0.99
CA SER A 79 -13.75 1.90 0.06
C SER A 79 -12.96 1.62 -1.23
N LEU A 80 -12.05 2.53 -1.58
CA LEU A 80 -11.23 2.50 -2.79
C LEU A 80 -9.74 2.55 -2.43
N GLY A 81 -8.92 1.94 -3.27
CA GLY A 81 -7.46 2.01 -3.19
C GLY A 81 -6.85 2.29 -4.57
N LEU A 82 -5.93 3.23 -4.64
CA LEU A 82 -5.09 3.44 -5.82
C LEU A 82 -3.78 2.70 -5.67
N PHE A 83 -3.29 2.14 -6.76
CA PHE A 83 -1.96 1.54 -6.83
C PHE A 83 -1.36 1.67 -8.23
N GLU A 84 -0.07 1.54 -8.31
CA GLU A 84 0.69 1.61 -9.55
C GLU A 84 1.15 0.22 -9.96
N LYS A 85 0.98 -0.12 -11.24
CA LYS A 85 1.39 -1.40 -11.80
C LYS A 85 1.79 -1.24 -13.27
N GLY A 86 3.01 -1.62 -13.61
CA GLY A 86 3.50 -1.55 -15.00
C GLY A 86 3.63 -0.13 -15.57
N GLY A 87 3.65 0.90 -14.73
CA GLY A 87 3.68 2.30 -15.15
C GLY A 87 2.32 2.97 -15.29
N ASP A 88 1.25 2.25 -14.99
CA ASP A 88 -0.12 2.77 -15.01
C ASP A 88 -0.72 2.84 -13.61
N VAL A 89 -1.76 3.66 -13.46
CA VAL A 89 -2.55 3.82 -12.25
C VAL A 89 -3.79 2.93 -12.31
N TYR A 90 -4.02 2.19 -11.25
CA TYR A 90 -5.16 1.30 -11.07
C TYR A 90 -5.98 1.70 -9.86
N LEU A 91 -7.28 1.46 -9.96
CA LEU A 91 -8.25 1.62 -8.89
C LEU A 91 -8.75 0.25 -8.43
N TYR A 92 -8.71 0.01 -7.14
CA TYR A 92 -9.24 -1.19 -6.52
C TYR A 92 -10.46 -0.87 -5.65
N HIS A 93 -11.56 -1.59 -5.87
CA HIS A 93 -12.77 -1.51 -5.08
C HIS A 93 -12.79 -2.61 -4.03
N PHE A 94 -12.60 -2.29 -2.77
CA PHE A 94 -12.49 -3.29 -1.70
C PHE A 94 -13.77 -4.10 -1.49
N LYS A 95 -14.95 -3.50 -1.66
CA LYS A 95 -16.24 -4.16 -1.50
C LYS A 95 -16.50 -5.19 -2.60
N SER A 96 -16.30 -4.83 -3.85
CA SER A 96 -16.55 -5.69 -5.02
C SER A 96 -15.34 -6.54 -5.41
N LYS A 97 -14.16 -6.30 -4.81
CA LYS A 97 -12.87 -6.91 -5.16
C LYS A 97 -12.51 -6.75 -6.64
N LYS A 98 -12.91 -5.64 -7.23
CA LYS A 98 -12.71 -5.35 -8.65
C LYS A 98 -11.53 -4.38 -8.84
N GLU A 99 -10.65 -4.71 -9.78
CA GLU A 99 -9.56 -3.86 -10.25
C GLU A 99 -10.01 -3.15 -11.55
N THR A 100 -9.73 -1.86 -11.65
CA THR A 100 -10.01 -1.04 -12.84
C THR A 100 -8.74 -0.25 -13.18
N ARG A 101 -8.26 -0.37 -14.42
CA ARG A 101 -7.14 0.43 -14.91
C ARG A 101 -7.64 1.83 -15.23
N LEU A 102 -7.06 2.86 -14.60
CA LEU A 102 -7.43 4.27 -14.81
C LEU A 102 -6.65 4.92 -15.95
N THR A 103 -5.39 4.51 -16.14
CA THR A 103 -4.53 5.05 -17.19
C THR A 103 -4.07 3.94 -18.12
N ASN A 104 -3.85 4.28 -19.38
CA ASN A 104 -3.35 3.36 -20.40
C ASN A 104 -2.53 4.18 -21.40
N THR A 105 -1.34 4.58 -20.99
CA THR A 105 -0.48 5.43 -21.83
C THR A 105 0.91 4.83 -21.98
N VAL A 106 1.66 5.31 -22.96
CA VAL A 106 3.04 4.88 -23.19
C VAL A 106 3.99 5.45 -22.13
N ASN A 107 3.61 6.58 -21.54
CA ASN A 107 4.40 7.23 -20.51
C ASN A 107 4.05 6.63 -19.14
N ARG A 108 5.04 6.60 -18.25
CA ARG A 108 4.83 6.14 -16.89
C ARG A 108 4.07 7.20 -16.10
N GLU A 109 3.00 6.76 -15.42
CA GLU A 109 2.28 7.53 -14.41
C GLU A 109 2.74 7.11 -13.01
N ASN A 110 2.79 8.08 -12.11
CA ASN A 110 3.17 7.85 -10.72
C ASN A 110 2.52 8.91 -9.79
N GLY A 111 2.71 8.72 -8.48
CA GLY A 111 2.24 9.67 -7.48
C GLY A 111 0.73 9.86 -7.48
N ALA A 112 -0.02 8.79 -7.72
CA ALA A 112 -1.48 8.86 -7.74
C ALA A 112 -2.05 9.00 -6.33
N TYR A 113 -3.00 9.92 -6.12
CA TYR A 113 -3.74 10.07 -4.88
C TYR A 113 -5.16 10.61 -5.10
N PHE A 114 -6.02 10.40 -4.10
CA PHE A 114 -7.40 10.90 -4.14
C PHE A 114 -7.47 12.36 -3.76
N LEU A 115 -8.30 13.11 -4.47
CA LEU A 115 -8.80 14.42 -4.05
C LEU A 115 -9.97 14.25 -3.08
N TYR A 116 -10.37 15.35 -2.44
CA TYR A 116 -11.49 15.36 -1.47
C TYR A 116 -12.83 14.86 -2.07
N ASN A 117 -13.05 15.12 -3.36
CA ASN A 117 -14.24 14.70 -4.11
C ASN A 117 -14.13 13.27 -4.69
N ASN A 118 -13.13 12.49 -4.28
CA ASN A 118 -12.78 11.18 -4.82
C ASN A 118 -12.27 11.17 -6.27
N ASP A 119 -12.05 12.32 -6.92
CA ASP A 119 -11.29 12.34 -8.16
C ASP A 119 -9.85 11.91 -7.89
N VAL A 120 -9.16 11.44 -8.91
CA VAL A 120 -7.78 10.97 -8.81
C VAL A 120 -6.85 11.97 -9.49
N ILE A 121 -5.81 12.37 -8.80
CA ILE A 121 -4.69 13.10 -9.37
C ILE A 121 -3.50 12.16 -9.54
N TYR A 122 -2.76 12.32 -10.63
CA TYR A 122 -1.51 11.60 -10.87
C TYR A 122 -0.55 12.44 -11.69
N GLN A 123 0.73 12.08 -11.65
CA GLN A 123 1.78 12.70 -12.45
C GLN A 123 2.09 11.86 -13.67
N ARG A 124 2.23 12.51 -14.82
CA ARG A 124 2.74 11.93 -16.07
C ARG A 124 3.79 12.87 -16.67
N GLY A 125 5.05 12.42 -16.70
CA GLY A 125 6.18 13.31 -16.99
C GLY A 125 6.29 14.42 -15.97
N ASP A 126 6.39 15.65 -16.43
CA ASP A 126 6.47 16.83 -15.54
C ASP A 126 5.09 17.44 -15.22
N ASN A 127 3.99 16.84 -15.69
CA ASN A 127 2.65 17.42 -15.61
C ASN A 127 1.71 16.61 -14.72
N LEU A 128 0.75 17.32 -14.13
CA LEU A 128 -0.32 16.75 -13.31
C LEU A 128 -1.59 16.59 -14.13
N PHE A 129 -2.28 15.49 -13.91
CA PHE A 129 -3.54 15.13 -14.55
C PHE A 129 -4.56 14.75 -13.48
N GLN A 130 -5.82 15.01 -13.75
CA GLN A 130 -6.95 14.62 -12.90
C GLN A 130 -7.87 13.70 -13.69
N VAL A 131 -8.31 12.64 -13.05
CA VAL A 131 -9.37 11.75 -13.57
C VAL A 131 -10.59 11.88 -12.68
N ASN A 132 -11.73 12.15 -13.31
CA ASN A 132 -13.03 12.05 -12.66
C ASN A 132 -13.50 10.59 -12.69
N LEU A 133 -13.69 9.97 -11.51
CA LEU A 133 -14.06 8.56 -11.43
C LEU A 133 -15.51 8.27 -11.87
N GLN A 134 -16.37 9.27 -11.93
CA GLN A 134 -17.77 9.09 -12.35
C GLN A 134 -17.92 9.17 -13.87
N THR A 135 -17.23 10.13 -14.50
CA THR A 135 -17.32 10.38 -15.94
C THR A 135 -16.19 9.73 -16.73
N SER A 136 -15.14 9.25 -16.05
CA SER A 136 -13.89 8.78 -16.67
C SER A 136 -13.15 9.84 -17.50
N GLU A 137 -13.51 11.10 -17.32
CA GLU A 137 -12.87 12.22 -18.02
C GLU A 137 -11.50 12.52 -17.39
N THR A 138 -10.49 12.69 -18.26
CA THR A 138 -9.14 13.07 -17.84
C THR A 138 -8.86 14.51 -18.25
N LYS A 139 -8.42 15.31 -17.29
CA LYS A 139 -8.03 16.73 -17.50
C LYS A 139 -6.57 16.94 -17.15
N GLN A 140 -5.82 17.58 -18.04
CA GLN A 140 -4.48 18.06 -17.70
C GLN A 140 -4.57 19.34 -16.86
N LEU A 141 -3.93 19.33 -15.69
CA LEU A 141 -3.96 20.47 -14.75
C LEU A 141 -2.79 21.43 -14.97
N THR A 142 -1.63 20.90 -15.37
CA THR A 142 -0.42 21.71 -15.59
C THR A 142 0.13 21.46 -16.98
N ASN A 143 0.82 22.46 -17.53
CA ASN A 143 1.48 22.36 -18.83
C ASN A 143 2.92 22.90 -18.71
N PHE A 144 3.76 22.17 -17.99
CA PHE A 144 5.18 22.48 -17.89
C PHE A 144 5.90 21.94 -19.12
N ILE A 145 6.57 22.81 -19.82
CA ILE A 145 7.42 22.47 -20.97
C ILE A 145 8.88 22.61 -20.59
N LYS A 146 9.71 21.67 -21.02
CA LYS A 146 11.17 21.80 -20.88
C LYS A 146 11.65 22.85 -21.86
N GLY A 147 12.05 24.03 -21.36
CA GLY A 147 12.56 25.12 -22.14
C GLY A 147 13.55 25.97 -21.36
N LYS A 148 14.40 26.72 -22.04
CA LYS A 148 15.22 27.74 -21.39
C LYS A 148 14.30 28.81 -20.82
N ARG A 149 14.50 29.14 -19.54
CA ARG A 149 13.84 30.30 -18.91
C ARG A 149 14.09 31.54 -19.80
N PRO A 150 13.06 32.30 -20.24
CA PRO A 150 13.29 33.52 -20.94
C PRO A 150 14.19 34.44 -20.12
N ALA A 151 15.24 35.03 -20.73
CA ALA A 151 16.06 36.01 -20.06
C ALA A 151 15.13 37.16 -19.65
N PHE A 152 15.20 37.60 -18.40
CA PHE A 152 14.51 38.80 -17.99
C PHE A 152 15.10 39.98 -18.81
N PRO A 153 14.27 40.86 -19.37
CA PRO A 153 14.78 42.05 -19.99
C PRO A 153 15.63 42.84 -18.97
N GLU A 154 16.87 43.14 -19.33
CA GLU A 154 17.71 44.01 -18.50
C GLU A 154 16.96 45.33 -18.27
N ARG A 155 16.84 45.71 -16.99
CA ARG A 155 16.34 47.05 -16.67
C ARG A 155 17.24 48.06 -17.34
N ALA A 156 16.68 48.87 -18.25
CA ALA A 156 17.35 50.03 -18.78
C ALA A 156 17.79 50.91 -17.61
N THR A 157 19.09 50.96 -17.36
CA THR A 157 19.67 51.96 -16.44
C THR A 157 19.54 53.30 -17.12
N THR A 158 18.54 54.07 -16.73
CA THR A 158 18.45 55.50 -17.05
C THR A 158 19.60 56.22 -16.36
N SER A 159 20.53 56.71 -17.18
CA SER A 159 21.57 57.66 -16.76
C SER A 159 20.95 59.01 -16.49
#